data_bcd611cd44b584680ad17b0fef0e34c7
#
_entry.id   bcd611cd44b584680ad17b0fef0e34c7
#
_cell.length_a   1.000
_cell.length_b   1.000
_cell.length_c   1.000
_cell.angle_alpha   90.00
_cell.angle_beta   90.00
_cell.angle_gamma   90.00
#
_symmetry.space_group_name_H-M   'P 1'
#
loop_
_entity.id
_entity.type
_entity.pdbx_description
1 polymer ?
#
loop_
_entity_poly.entity_id
_entity_poly.type
_entity_poly.pdbx_seq_one_letter_code
_entity_poly.pdbx_strand_id
1 'polypeptide(L)'
;GNSVLAPWVRHQFPEVGRIIGELRDTPCGKKECEYCSSEHDPVQELKRYFGHDEFRRDSDGRSRQHDVALAGMRGENVLAVLATGGGKSIGYQLPALNRYHRNGSLTIIVSPLQSLMKDQVDGLIASNVQCAAALSGLLTLPERADVLEKIQMGDIGVLLVSPEQFRNNTFRRALRQRQVGAWIFDEAHCLSKWGNDFRPDYLYASRFISEYHRDQPLAPIGCFTATAKPDVLADIRAHFQDTLGITFKEFIGSHERVNLRFEVVPCQKSEKRQRTQQLLEDNLVTQEGGAVVFVSSRKGAEELSEFLVGKGWACKYFHAGLPP
;
A
#
# COMPACT_ATOMS: atom_id res chain seq x y z
N GLY A 1 -27.73 -6.19 -5.95
CA GLY A 1 -28.16 -6.87 -7.16
C GLY A 1 -27.29 -6.49 -8.35
N ASN A 2 -26.83 -7.44 -9.14
CA ASN A 2 -26.01 -7.18 -10.34
C ASN A 2 -26.86 -6.48 -11.39
N SER A 3 -26.47 -5.27 -11.81
CA SER A 3 -27.08 -4.60 -12.95
C SER A 3 -26.33 -5.02 -14.20
N VAL A 4 -26.99 -5.64 -15.14
CA VAL A 4 -26.43 -5.98 -16.44
C VAL A 4 -26.92 -4.93 -17.44
N LEU A 5 -25.98 -4.15 -17.97
CA LEU A 5 -26.26 -3.26 -19.08
C LEU A 5 -26.12 -4.02 -20.40
N ALA A 6 -27.15 -3.98 -21.22
CA ALA A 6 -27.07 -4.53 -22.58
C ALA A 6 -25.93 -3.78 -23.34
N PRO A 7 -25.15 -4.48 -24.19
CA PRO A 7 -24.05 -3.87 -24.92
C PRO A 7 -24.45 -2.62 -25.74
N TRP A 8 -25.64 -2.62 -26.34
CA TRP A 8 -26.17 -1.50 -27.11
C TRP A 8 -26.46 -0.26 -26.24
N VAL A 9 -26.94 -0.45 -24.99
CA VAL A 9 -27.14 0.65 -24.02
C VAL A 9 -25.81 1.29 -23.63
N ARG A 10 -24.81 0.46 -23.35
CA ARG A 10 -23.46 0.95 -23.03
C ARG A 10 -22.83 1.72 -24.21
N HIS A 11 -23.10 1.29 -25.46
CA HIS A 11 -22.57 1.96 -26.63
C HIS A 11 -23.31 3.28 -26.91
N GLN A 12 -24.64 3.29 -26.78
CA GLN A 12 -25.49 4.43 -27.16
C GLN A 12 -25.59 5.46 -26.01
N PHE A 13 -25.48 5.02 -24.77
CA PHE A 13 -25.58 5.84 -23.56
C PHE A 13 -24.47 5.49 -22.56
N PRO A 14 -23.22 5.82 -22.86
CA PRO A 14 -22.08 5.44 -22.00
C PRO A 14 -22.16 6.01 -20.57
N GLU A 15 -22.85 7.14 -20.40
CA GLU A 15 -23.09 7.77 -19.08
C GLU A 15 -23.94 6.91 -18.15
N VAL A 16 -24.80 6.03 -18.67
CA VAL A 16 -25.65 5.17 -17.83
C VAL A 16 -24.81 4.22 -16.99
N GLY A 17 -23.73 3.67 -17.55
CA GLY A 17 -22.79 2.84 -16.79
C GLY A 17 -22.14 3.58 -15.64
N ARG A 18 -21.73 4.83 -15.88
CA ARG A 18 -21.15 5.71 -14.86
C ARG A 18 -22.14 6.06 -13.76
N ILE A 19 -23.35 6.48 -14.14
CA ILE A 19 -24.43 6.83 -13.19
C ILE A 19 -24.79 5.63 -12.30
N ILE A 20 -24.90 4.43 -12.86
CA ILE A 20 -25.17 3.22 -12.07
C ILE A 20 -24.02 2.91 -11.12
N GLY A 21 -22.77 3.11 -11.55
CA GLY A 21 -21.58 2.98 -10.69
C GLY A 21 -21.63 3.97 -9.51
N GLU A 22 -21.86 5.24 -9.81
CA GLU A 22 -21.97 6.31 -8.79
C GLU A 22 -23.10 6.05 -7.78
N LEU A 23 -24.27 5.60 -8.24
CA LEU A 23 -25.39 5.25 -7.37
C LEU A 23 -25.06 4.09 -6.42
N ARG A 24 -24.24 3.14 -6.85
CA ARG A 24 -23.79 2.02 -6.01
C ARG A 24 -22.70 2.42 -5.03
N ASP A 25 -21.85 3.38 -5.40
CA ASP A 25 -20.76 3.86 -4.57
C ASP A 25 -21.23 4.84 -3.49
N THR A 26 -22.43 5.43 -3.63
CA THR A 26 -22.94 6.42 -2.70
C THR A 26 -23.97 5.79 -1.76
N PRO A 27 -23.75 5.85 -0.43
CA PRO A 27 -24.76 5.43 0.54
C PRO A 27 -26.07 6.19 0.37
N CYS A 28 -27.20 5.49 0.39
CA CYS A 28 -28.51 6.10 0.13
C CYS A 28 -29.03 7.01 1.27
N GLY A 29 -28.30 7.08 2.40
CA GLY A 29 -28.66 7.86 3.57
C GLY A 29 -29.80 7.29 4.44
N LYS A 30 -30.40 6.19 4.05
CA LYS A 30 -31.43 5.49 4.83
C LYS A 30 -30.77 4.57 5.86
N LYS A 31 -31.05 4.77 7.16
CA LYS A 31 -30.46 3.98 8.26
C LYS A 31 -30.80 2.50 8.20
N GLU A 32 -31.98 2.14 7.66
CA GLU A 32 -32.49 0.76 7.59
C GLU A 32 -32.22 0.10 6.23
N CYS A 33 -31.37 0.67 5.41
CA CYS A 33 -31.03 0.07 4.11
C CYS A 33 -30.08 -1.11 4.30
N GLU A 34 -30.57 -2.33 4.15
CA GLU A 34 -29.77 -3.55 4.26
C GLU A 34 -28.57 -3.55 3.29
N TYR A 35 -28.75 -3.04 2.08
CA TYR A 35 -27.66 -2.93 1.12
C TYR A 35 -26.53 -1.99 1.63
N CYS A 36 -26.91 -0.78 2.11
CA CYS A 36 -25.90 0.17 2.58
C CYS A 36 -25.23 -0.30 3.88
N SER A 37 -25.96 -0.99 4.74
CA SER A 37 -25.40 -1.52 6.00
C SER A 37 -24.43 -2.69 5.78
N SER A 38 -24.56 -3.43 4.67
CA SER A 38 -23.63 -4.50 4.33
C SER A 38 -22.46 -4.00 3.48
N GLU A 39 -22.75 -3.32 2.37
CA GLU A 39 -21.76 -2.98 1.34
C GLU A 39 -20.96 -1.69 1.63
N HIS A 40 -21.44 -0.86 2.57
CA HIS A 40 -20.75 0.37 2.98
C HIS A 40 -20.24 0.35 4.43
N ASP A 41 -20.34 -0.79 5.10
CA ASP A 41 -19.79 -1.01 6.44
C ASP A 41 -18.36 -1.55 6.34
N PRO A 42 -17.33 -0.79 6.72
CA PRO A 42 -15.96 -1.25 6.65
C PRO A 42 -15.68 -2.49 7.51
N VAL A 43 -16.43 -2.72 8.61
CA VAL A 43 -16.23 -3.90 9.46
C VAL A 43 -16.73 -5.16 8.77
N GLN A 44 -17.89 -5.09 8.12
CA GLN A 44 -18.40 -6.22 7.33
C GLN A 44 -17.48 -6.56 6.17
N GLU A 45 -16.99 -5.56 5.48
CA GLU A 45 -16.04 -5.76 4.37
C GLU A 45 -14.66 -6.27 4.85
N LEU A 46 -14.20 -5.82 6.03
CA LEU A 46 -12.98 -6.34 6.65
C LEU A 46 -13.10 -7.85 6.93
N LYS A 47 -14.23 -8.26 7.49
CA LYS A 47 -14.52 -9.68 7.76
C LYS A 47 -14.61 -10.48 6.46
N ARG A 48 -15.28 -9.93 5.46
CA ARG A 48 -15.49 -10.58 4.16
C ARG A 48 -14.19 -10.86 3.41
N TYR A 49 -13.28 -9.86 3.34
CA TYR A 49 -12.04 -9.98 2.54
C TYR A 49 -10.85 -10.51 3.32
N PHE A 50 -10.76 -10.20 4.60
CA PHE A 50 -9.57 -10.48 5.40
C PHE A 50 -9.83 -11.41 6.59
N GLY A 51 -11.08 -11.77 6.87
CA GLY A 51 -11.44 -12.67 7.97
C GLY A 51 -11.25 -12.08 9.37
N HIS A 52 -11.08 -10.76 9.47
CA HIS A 52 -10.91 -10.07 10.75
C HIS A 52 -12.24 -9.50 11.24
N ASP A 53 -12.57 -9.72 12.50
CA ASP A 53 -13.83 -9.22 13.11
C ASP A 53 -13.73 -7.74 13.52
N GLU A 54 -12.51 -7.22 13.76
CA GLU A 54 -12.27 -5.86 14.20
C GLU A 54 -11.03 -5.25 13.56
N PHE A 55 -11.06 -3.94 13.34
CA PHE A 55 -9.88 -3.17 12.98
C PHE A 55 -8.94 -3.03 14.19
N ARG A 56 -7.64 -2.89 13.91
CA ARG A 56 -6.65 -2.62 14.94
C ARG A 56 -6.94 -1.31 15.64
N ARG A 57 -6.72 -1.29 16.95
CA ARG A 57 -6.81 -0.09 17.78
C ARG A 57 -5.41 0.44 18.06
N ASP A 58 -5.27 1.74 18.03
CA ASP A 58 -4.07 2.45 18.45
C ASP A 58 -3.96 2.47 19.98
N SER A 59 -2.84 2.96 20.50
CA SER A 59 -2.58 3.07 21.95
C SER A 59 -3.59 3.96 22.68
N ASP A 60 -4.27 4.88 21.97
CA ASP A 60 -5.33 5.74 22.50
C ASP A 60 -6.74 5.12 22.43
N GLY A 61 -6.85 3.84 22.04
CA GLY A 61 -8.09 3.10 21.92
C GLY A 61 -8.90 3.39 20.65
N ARG A 62 -8.47 4.33 19.81
CA ARG A 62 -9.11 4.64 18.52
C ARG A 62 -8.64 3.69 17.43
N SER A 63 -9.49 3.46 16.45
CA SER A 63 -9.11 2.69 15.27
C SER A 63 -8.96 3.62 14.06
N ARG A 64 -7.78 4.21 13.91
CA ARG A 64 -7.49 5.04 12.72
C ARG A 64 -7.49 4.21 11.44
N GLN A 65 -7.16 2.92 11.54
CA GLN A 65 -7.28 2.00 10.41
C GLN A 65 -8.72 1.92 9.89
N HIS A 66 -9.72 1.83 10.79
CA HIS A 66 -11.15 1.88 10.45
C HIS A 66 -11.53 3.21 9.78
N ASP A 67 -11.13 4.33 10.39
CA ASP A 67 -11.50 5.66 9.92
C ASP A 67 -10.93 5.96 8.53
N VAL A 68 -9.69 5.52 8.28
CA VAL A 68 -9.02 5.60 6.98
C VAL A 68 -9.75 4.75 5.93
N ALA A 69 -10.08 3.49 6.27
CA ALA A 69 -10.80 2.61 5.35
C ALA A 69 -12.19 3.18 5.01
N LEU A 70 -12.92 3.68 6.01
CA LEU A 70 -14.22 4.32 5.81
C LEU A 70 -14.14 5.57 4.91
N ALA A 71 -13.13 6.43 5.13
CA ALA A 71 -12.89 7.59 4.28
C ALA A 71 -12.58 7.19 2.82
N GLY A 72 -11.72 6.16 2.64
CA GLY A 72 -11.43 5.61 1.33
C GLY A 72 -12.64 5.01 0.63
N MET A 73 -13.53 4.29 1.36
CA MET A 73 -14.79 3.77 0.81
C MET A 73 -15.76 4.88 0.40
N ARG A 74 -15.70 6.03 1.08
CA ARG A 74 -16.51 7.22 0.75
C ARG A 74 -15.94 8.05 -0.41
N GLY A 75 -14.79 7.66 -0.96
CA GLY A 75 -14.14 8.40 -2.04
C GLY A 75 -13.49 9.72 -1.59
N GLU A 76 -13.15 9.85 -0.31
CA GLU A 76 -12.44 11.03 0.20
C GLU A 76 -10.94 10.95 -0.14
N ASN A 77 -10.29 12.11 -0.35
CA ASN A 77 -8.84 12.17 -0.43
C ASN A 77 -8.25 11.99 0.96
N VAL A 78 -7.31 11.06 1.12
CA VAL A 78 -6.80 10.63 2.42
C VAL A 78 -5.29 10.83 2.53
N LEU A 79 -4.83 11.47 3.60
CA LEU A 79 -3.43 11.44 4.04
C LEU A 79 -3.36 10.67 5.37
N ALA A 80 -2.85 9.46 5.32
CA ALA A 80 -2.75 8.58 6.48
C ALA A 80 -1.31 8.38 6.91
N VAL A 81 -1.02 8.74 8.15
CA VAL A 81 0.26 8.48 8.83
C VAL A 81 0.03 7.42 9.87
N LEU A 82 0.42 6.19 9.55
CA LEU A 82 0.24 5.02 10.43
C LEU A 82 1.59 4.32 10.60
N ALA A 83 1.90 3.91 11.81
CA ALA A 83 3.16 3.24 12.11
C ALA A 83 3.37 1.98 11.25
N THR A 84 4.63 1.62 11.02
CA THR A 84 4.98 0.33 10.38
C THR A 84 4.39 -0.82 11.19
N GLY A 85 3.75 -1.78 10.54
CA GLY A 85 2.99 -2.85 11.20
C GLY A 85 1.62 -2.41 11.74
N GLY A 86 1.23 -1.12 11.63
CA GLY A 86 -0.09 -0.60 12.00
C GLY A 86 -1.22 -0.96 11.04
N GLY A 87 -0.96 -1.81 10.04
CA GLY A 87 -1.98 -2.24 9.09
C GLY A 87 -2.36 -1.20 8.04
N LYS A 88 -1.42 -0.34 7.62
CA LYS A 88 -1.62 0.66 6.54
C LYS A 88 -2.29 0.07 5.30
N SER A 89 -1.86 -1.12 4.89
CA SER A 89 -2.32 -1.77 3.65
C SER A 89 -3.83 -2.01 3.64
N ILE A 90 -4.43 -2.43 4.74
CA ILE A 90 -5.88 -2.62 4.86
C ILE A 90 -6.62 -1.29 4.61
N GLY A 91 -6.05 -0.16 5.06
CA GLY A 91 -6.65 1.17 4.88
C GLY A 91 -6.91 1.56 3.43
N TYR A 92 -6.17 1.00 2.48
CA TYR A 92 -6.38 1.23 1.04
C TYR A 92 -6.81 -0.03 0.26
N GLN A 93 -6.41 -1.23 0.69
CA GLN A 93 -6.78 -2.47 0.02
C GLN A 93 -8.28 -2.77 0.18
N LEU A 94 -8.83 -2.57 1.38
CA LEU A 94 -10.25 -2.80 1.63
C LEU A 94 -11.14 -1.87 0.80
N PRO A 95 -10.95 -0.54 0.75
CA PRO A 95 -11.68 0.33 -0.16
C PRO A 95 -11.51 -0.04 -1.63
N ALA A 96 -10.32 -0.50 -2.04
CA ALA A 96 -10.04 -0.92 -3.40
C ALA A 96 -10.86 -2.16 -3.80
N LEU A 97 -10.88 -3.18 -2.94
CA LEU A 97 -11.66 -4.40 -3.16
C LEU A 97 -13.15 -4.13 -3.18
N ASN A 98 -13.64 -3.37 -2.20
CA ASN A 98 -15.04 -2.97 -2.12
C ASN A 98 -15.46 -2.24 -3.39
N ARG A 99 -14.68 -1.29 -3.89
CA ARG A 99 -14.94 -0.53 -5.12
C ARG A 99 -14.94 -1.45 -6.35
N TYR A 100 -13.96 -2.33 -6.49
CA TYR A 100 -13.91 -3.27 -7.61
C TYR A 100 -15.13 -4.17 -7.66
N HIS A 101 -15.54 -4.74 -6.54
CA HIS A 101 -16.71 -5.63 -6.49
C HIS A 101 -18.04 -4.91 -6.72
N ARG A 102 -18.12 -3.61 -6.40
CA ARG A 102 -19.32 -2.83 -6.63
C ARG A 102 -19.45 -2.31 -8.06
N ASN A 103 -18.41 -1.76 -8.63
CA ASN A 103 -18.50 -1.08 -9.93
C ASN A 103 -17.43 -1.51 -10.95
N GLY A 104 -16.52 -2.41 -10.61
CA GLY A 104 -15.48 -2.91 -11.50
C GLY A 104 -14.31 -1.94 -11.75
N SER A 105 -14.23 -0.82 -11.03
CA SER A 105 -13.15 0.14 -11.24
C SER A 105 -11.81 -0.35 -10.65
N LEU A 106 -10.73 0.11 -11.28
CA LEU A 106 -9.36 -0.23 -10.91
C LEU A 106 -8.83 0.75 -9.85
N THR A 107 -8.26 0.23 -8.77
CA THR A 107 -7.44 1.03 -7.85
C THR A 107 -5.96 0.79 -8.14
N ILE A 108 -5.20 1.87 -8.33
CA ILE A 108 -3.77 1.83 -8.59
C ILE A 108 -3.02 2.24 -7.33
N ILE A 109 -2.10 1.39 -6.89
CA ILE A 109 -1.27 1.60 -5.72
C ILE A 109 0.17 1.78 -6.19
N VAL A 110 0.67 3.01 -6.10
CA VAL A 110 2.08 3.34 -6.41
C VAL A 110 2.93 2.97 -5.22
N SER A 111 3.86 2.04 -5.40
CA SER A 111 4.76 1.57 -4.34
C SER A 111 6.22 1.60 -4.81
N PRO A 112 7.17 2.04 -3.95
CA PRO A 112 8.57 2.19 -4.33
C PRO A 112 9.36 0.88 -4.30
N LEU A 113 8.88 -0.13 -3.58
CA LEU A 113 9.61 -1.36 -3.29
C LEU A 113 8.95 -2.57 -3.97
N GLN A 114 9.61 -3.07 -5.00
CA GLN A 114 9.11 -4.16 -5.84
C GLN A 114 8.90 -5.48 -5.05
N SER A 115 9.77 -5.78 -4.09
CA SER A 115 9.62 -6.94 -3.19
C SER A 115 8.35 -6.84 -2.35
N LEU A 116 8.09 -5.68 -1.76
CA LEU A 116 6.87 -5.45 -0.97
C LEU A 116 5.60 -5.51 -1.82
N MET A 117 5.67 -5.09 -3.09
CA MET A 117 4.54 -5.21 -4.02
C MET A 117 4.17 -6.69 -4.22
N LYS A 118 5.17 -7.55 -4.40
CA LYS A 118 4.96 -8.99 -4.54
C LYS A 118 4.37 -9.57 -3.25
N ASP A 119 4.97 -9.28 -2.11
CA ASP A 119 4.49 -9.77 -0.81
C ASP A 119 3.04 -9.35 -0.53
N GLN A 120 2.65 -8.13 -0.91
CA GLN A 120 1.28 -7.65 -0.77
C GLN A 120 0.31 -8.39 -1.68
N VAL A 121 0.69 -8.66 -2.95
CA VAL A 121 -0.14 -9.44 -3.88
C VAL A 121 -0.26 -10.89 -3.40
N ASP A 122 0.84 -11.51 -2.99
CA ASP A 122 0.84 -12.88 -2.48
C ASP A 122 -0.05 -12.99 -1.23
N GLY A 123 -0.01 -12.00 -0.34
CA GLY A 123 -0.89 -11.91 0.84
C GLY A 123 -2.38 -11.77 0.47
N LEU A 124 -2.71 -10.99 -0.56
CA LEU A 124 -4.08 -10.87 -1.06
C LEU A 124 -4.55 -12.18 -1.69
N ILE A 125 -3.71 -12.85 -2.48
CA ILE A 125 -4.02 -14.16 -3.07
C ILE A 125 -4.24 -15.22 -1.97
N ALA A 126 -3.41 -15.23 -0.93
CA ALA A 126 -3.59 -16.10 0.23
C ALA A 126 -4.91 -15.85 0.98
N SER A 127 -5.42 -14.62 0.92
CA SER A 127 -6.75 -14.24 1.42
C SER A 127 -7.88 -14.47 0.40
N ASN A 128 -7.64 -15.30 -0.63
CA ASN A 128 -8.58 -15.63 -1.70
C ASN A 128 -9.00 -14.44 -2.59
N VAL A 129 -8.19 -13.38 -2.64
CA VAL A 129 -8.40 -12.23 -3.52
C VAL A 129 -7.63 -12.42 -4.82
N GLN A 130 -8.32 -12.79 -5.90
CA GLN A 130 -7.71 -13.09 -7.19
C GLN A 130 -7.59 -11.89 -8.14
N CYS A 131 -8.21 -10.76 -7.82
CA CYS A 131 -8.21 -9.55 -8.65
C CYS A 131 -7.05 -8.59 -8.35
N ALA A 132 -5.98 -9.06 -7.71
CA ALA A 132 -4.78 -8.29 -7.41
C ALA A 132 -3.61 -8.68 -8.30
N ALA A 133 -2.83 -7.71 -8.75
CA ALA A 133 -1.60 -7.92 -9.49
C ALA A 133 -0.54 -6.87 -9.18
N ALA A 134 0.73 -7.19 -9.46
CA ALA A 134 1.84 -6.24 -9.42
C ALA A 134 2.42 -6.04 -10.83
N LEU A 135 2.74 -4.79 -11.17
CA LEU A 135 3.44 -4.43 -12.41
C LEU A 135 4.73 -3.70 -12.07
N SER A 136 5.85 -4.38 -12.22
CA SER A 136 7.18 -3.87 -11.91
C SER A 136 8.21 -4.23 -12.97
N GLY A 137 9.44 -3.76 -12.79
CA GLY A 137 10.57 -4.10 -13.64
C GLY A 137 11.10 -5.52 -13.47
N LEU A 138 10.65 -6.27 -12.44
CA LEU A 138 11.08 -7.65 -12.19
C LEU A 138 10.32 -8.68 -13.04
N LEU A 139 9.18 -8.29 -13.62
CA LEU A 139 8.39 -9.19 -14.45
C LEU A 139 9.11 -9.50 -15.77
N THR A 140 9.09 -10.76 -16.17
CA THR A 140 9.45 -11.18 -17.52
C THR A 140 8.49 -10.62 -18.56
N LEU A 141 8.89 -10.60 -19.83
CA LEU A 141 8.01 -10.10 -20.89
C LEU A 141 6.65 -10.82 -20.98
N PRO A 142 6.58 -12.17 -20.88
CA PRO A 142 5.30 -12.89 -20.85
C PRO A 142 4.43 -12.55 -19.64
N GLU A 143 4.99 -12.50 -18.43
CA GLU A 143 4.26 -12.14 -17.22
C GLU A 143 3.71 -10.71 -17.30
N ARG A 144 4.52 -9.80 -17.84
CA ARG A 144 4.10 -8.42 -18.07
C ARG A 144 2.94 -8.34 -19.06
N ALA A 145 3.00 -9.11 -20.16
CA ALA A 145 1.94 -9.15 -21.15
C ALA A 145 0.62 -9.68 -20.55
N ASP A 146 0.69 -10.76 -19.75
CA ASP A 146 -0.47 -11.32 -19.03
C ASP A 146 -1.12 -10.30 -18.09
N VAL A 147 -0.31 -9.60 -17.28
CA VAL A 147 -0.85 -8.57 -16.38
C VAL A 147 -1.52 -7.43 -17.17
N LEU A 148 -0.92 -6.97 -18.26
CA LEU A 148 -1.50 -5.91 -19.10
C LEU A 148 -2.80 -6.34 -19.75
N GLU A 149 -2.89 -7.58 -20.22
CA GLU A 149 -4.12 -8.17 -20.79
C GLU A 149 -5.21 -8.25 -19.72
N LYS A 150 -4.91 -8.77 -18.53
CA LYS A 150 -5.85 -8.82 -17.40
C LYS A 150 -6.34 -7.44 -16.96
N ILE A 151 -5.48 -6.41 -17.02
CA ILE A 151 -5.91 -5.02 -16.80
C ILE A 151 -6.95 -4.64 -17.83
N GLN A 152 -6.71 -4.89 -19.12
CA GLN A 152 -7.63 -4.52 -20.22
C GLN A 152 -8.96 -5.27 -20.13
N MET A 153 -8.93 -6.56 -19.80
CA MET A 153 -10.11 -7.41 -19.66
C MET A 153 -10.97 -7.05 -18.44
N GLY A 154 -10.41 -6.36 -17.46
CA GLY A 154 -11.14 -5.98 -16.25
C GLY A 154 -10.99 -6.95 -15.09
N ASP A 155 -10.12 -7.94 -15.19
CA ASP A 155 -9.89 -8.95 -14.15
C ASP A 155 -9.11 -8.41 -12.96
N ILE A 156 -8.37 -7.31 -13.16
CA ILE A 156 -7.62 -6.65 -12.08
C ILE A 156 -8.44 -5.50 -11.50
N GLY A 157 -8.66 -5.56 -10.19
CA GLY A 157 -9.27 -4.50 -9.38
C GLY A 157 -8.26 -3.75 -8.52
N VAL A 158 -7.18 -4.42 -8.11
CA VAL A 158 -6.09 -3.85 -7.30
C VAL A 158 -4.77 -4.04 -8.03
N LEU A 159 -4.16 -2.96 -8.47
CA LEU A 159 -2.89 -2.98 -9.18
C LEU A 159 -1.81 -2.26 -8.39
N LEU A 160 -0.82 -3.01 -7.91
CA LEU A 160 0.40 -2.42 -7.37
C LEU A 160 1.36 -2.11 -8.53
N VAL A 161 1.89 -0.91 -8.57
CA VAL A 161 2.74 -0.46 -9.68
C VAL A 161 3.94 0.31 -9.18
N SER A 162 5.11 0.00 -9.72
CA SER A 162 6.30 0.80 -9.46
C SER A 162 6.22 2.13 -10.25
N PRO A 163 6.67 3.25 -9.68
CA PRO A 163 6.38 4.59 -10.21
C PRO A 163 6.93 4.83 -11.63
N GLU A 164 8.03 4.19 -12.00
CA GLU A 164 8.62 4.29 -13.34
C GLU A 164 7.72 3.72 -14.45
N GLN A 165 6.74 2.86 -14.11
CA GLN A 165 5.83 2.29 -15.10
C GLN A 165 4.93 3.33 -15.77
N PHE A 166 4.69 4.46 -15.11
CA PHE A 166 3.90 5.56 -15.70
C PHE A 166 4.57 6.18 -16.95
N ARG A 167 5.87 5.95 -17.17
CA ARG A 167 6.59 6.34 -18.39
C ARG A 167 6.39 5.33 -19.53
N ASN A 168 5.84 4.13 -19.23
CA ASN A 168 5.68 3.07 -20.22
C ASN A 168 4.40 3.26 -21.03
N ASN A 169 4.53 3.43 -22.34
CA ASN A 169 3.40 3.69 -23.23
C ASN A 169 2.39 2.53 -23.29
N THR A 170 2.85 1.28 -23.20
CA THR A 170 1.97 0.10 -23.22
C THR A 170 1.08 0.08 -21.97
N PHE A 171 1.65 0.36 -20.80
CA PHE A 171 0.89 0.49 -19.56
C PHE A 171 -0.11 1.66 -19.63
N ARG A 172 0.33 2.83 -20.08
CA ARG A 172 -0.55 4.01 -20.25
C ARG A 172 -1.73 3.72 -21.19
N ARG A 173 -1.50 2.93 -22.28
CA ARG A 173 -2.55 2.51 -23.20
C ARG A 173 -3.54 1.54 -22.53
N ALA A 174 -3.06 0.58 -21.77
CA ALA A 174 -3.90 -0.36 -21.02
C ALA A 174 -4.80 0.38 -20.02
N LEU A 175 -4.25 1.36 -19.28
CA LEU A 175 -5.02 2.17 -18.33
C LEU A 175 -6.16 2.98 -18.98
N ARG A 176 -5.96 3.51 -20.18
CA ARG A 176 -7.01 4.29 -20.88
C ARG A 176 -8.26 3.48 -21.20
N GLN A 177 -8.20 2.16 -21.15
CA GLN A 177 -9.34 1.26 -21.37
C GLN A 177 -10.08 0.93 -20.07
N ARG A 178 -9.64 1.47 -18.95
CA ARG A 178 -10.21 1.19 -17.63
C ARG A 178 -10.67 2.46 -16.94
N GLN A 179 -11.72 2.34 -16.15
CA GLN A 179 -12.07 3.35 -15.17
C GLN A 179 -11.17 3.19 -13.94
N VAL A 180 -10.37 4.20 -13.64
CA VAL A 180 -9.60 4.24 -12.39
C VAL A 180 -10.48 4.84 -11.31
N GLY A 181 -10.71 4.09 -10.24
CA GLY A 181 -11.57 4.47 -9.13
C GLY A 181 -10.83 5.09 -7.95
N ALA A 182 -9.51 4.89 -7.84
CA ALA A 182 -8.65 5.59 -6.88
C ALA A 182 -7.17 5.46 -7.24
N TRP A 183 -6.37 6.42 -6.78
CA TRP A 183 -4.91 6.43 -6.85
C TRP A 183 -4.33 6.45 -5.44
N ILE A 184 -3.52 5.48 -5.12
CA ILE A 184 -2.90 5.35 -3.81
C ILE A 184 -1.40 5.51 -3.94
N PHE A 185 -0.81 6.34 -3.10
CA PHE A 185 0.64 6.49 -2.96
C PHE A 185 1.08 5.84 -1.65
N ASP A 186 1.56 4.62 -1.73
CA ASP A 186 2.19 3.95 -0.58
C ASP A 186 3.60 4.51 -0.40
N GLU A 187 4.06 4.56 0.84
CA GLU A 187 5.31 5.24 1.22
C GLU A 187 5.41 6.67 0.62
N ALA A 188 4.33 7.45 0.77
CA ALA A 188 4.19 8.77 0.16
C ALA A 188 5.29 9.78 0.57
N HIS A 189 6.09 9.48 1.60
CA HIS A 189 7.28 10.27 1.95
C HIS A 189 8.32 10.32 0.81
N CYS A 190 8.27 9.38 -0.15
CA CYS A 190 9.09 9.40 -1.37
C CYS A 190 8.81 10.61 -2.28
N LEU A 191 7.70 11.33 -2.08
CA LEU A 191 7.40 12.59 -2.77
C LEU A 191 8.24 13.77 -2.28
N SER A 192 8.67 13.73 -1.01
CA SER A 192 9.36 14.84 -0.36
C SER A 192 10.87 14.74 -0.52
N LYS A 193 11.50 15.86 -0.86
CA LYS A 193 12.96 15.99 -0.87
C LYS A 193 13.59 15.91 0.54
N TRP A 194 12.80 16.16 1.57
CA TRP A 194 13.20 16.03 2.97
C TRP A 194 13.03 14.61 3.52
N GLY A 195 12.43 13.71 2.70
CA GLY A 195 12.37 12.28 2.98
C GLY A 195 13.71 11.59 2.75
N ASN A 196 13.93 10.47 3.43
CA ASN A 196 15.17 9.70 3.28
C ASN A 196 15.25 8.93 1.94
N ASP A 197 14.14 8.82 1.19
CA ASP A 197 14.03 8.05 -0.06
C ASP A 197 13.24 8.83 -1.12
N PHE A 198 13.73 10.02 -1.46
CA PHE A 198 13.11 10.85 -2.51
C PHE A 198 13.19 10.18 -3.88
N ARG A 199 12.04 10.08 -4.57
CA ARG A 199 11.94 9.45 -5.90
C ARG A 199 11.24 10.38 -6.90
N PRO A 200 11.96 10.92 -7.89
CA PRO A 200 11.37 11.80 -8.91
C PRO A 200 10.19 11.18 -9.67
N ASP A 201 10.17 9.85 -9.82
CA ASP A 201 9.09 9.15 -10.52
C ASP A 201 7.76 9.20 -9.78
N TYR A 202 7.74 9.44 -8.44
CA TYR A 202 6.51 9.74 -7.71
C TYR A 202 5.90 11.07 -8.14
N LEU A 203 6.73 12.08 -8.37
CA LEU A 203 6.27 13.38 -8.91
C LEU A 203 5.76 13.24 -10.35
N TYR A 204 6.37 12.34 -11.12
CA TYR A 204 5.90 12.05 -12.47
C TYR A 204 4.54 11.33 -12.44
N ALA A 205 4.34 10.40 -11.54
CA ALA A 205 3.06 9.69 -11.39
C ALA A 205 1.89 10.67 -11.14
N SER A 206 2.05 11.66 -10.25
CA SER A 206 1.00 12.66 -9.98
C SER A 206 0.71 13.56 -11.19
N ARG A 207 1.74 13.94 -11.97
CA ARG A 207 1.56 14.66 -13.23
C ARG A 207 0.78 13.83 -14.26
N PHE A 208 1.12 12.54 -14.37
CA PHE A 208 0.38 11.61 -15.21
C PHE A 208 -1.09 11.52 -14.79
N ILE A 209 -1.40 11.51 -13.51
CA ILE A 209 -2.78 11.50 -12.99
C ILE A 209 -3.53 12.77 -13.46
N SER A 210 -2.89 13.93 -13.38
CA SER A 210 -3.46 15.17 -13.90
C SER A 210 -3.77 15.09 -15.41
N GLU A 211 -2.85 14.52 -16.19
CA GLU A 211 -3.06 14.31 -17.64
C GLU A 211 -4.18 13.28 -17.91
N TYR A 212 -4.23 12.19 -17.13
CA TYR A 212 -5.21 11.12 -17.27
C TYR A 212 -6.64 11.63 -16.99
N HIS A 213 -6.80 12.51 -16.02
CA HIS A 213 -8.10 13.06 -15.61
C HIS A 213 -8.46 14.40 -16.28
N ARG A 214 -7.77 14.78 -17.35
CA ARG A 214 -8.03 16.08 -18.02
C ARG A 214 -9.49 16.25 -18.46
N ASP A 215 -10.09 15.18 -18.99
CA ASP A 215 -11.42 15.17 -19.57
C ASP A 215 -12.44 14.36 -18.75
N GLN A 216 -12.09 14.00 -17.51
CA GLN A 216 -12.95 13.21 -16.63
C GLN A 216 -12.74 13.59 -15.17
N PRO A 217 -13.71 13.34 -14.28
CA PRO A 217 -13.58 13.65 -12.85
C PRO A 217 -12.33 12.99 -12.24
N LEU A 218 -11.64 13.73 -11.37
CA LEU A 218 -10.49 13.21 -10.65
C LEU A 218 -10.93 12.13 -9.67
N ALA A 219 -10.32 10.95 -9.78
CA ALA A 219 -10.52 9.88 -8.82
C ALA A 219 -9.82 10.20 -7.48
N PRO A 220 -10.35 9.73 -6.34
CA PRO A 220 -9.77 9.97 -5.01
C PRO A 220 -8.29 9.62 -4.92
N ILE A 221 -7.54 10.43 -4.19
CA ILE A 221 -6.11 10.23 -3.91
C ILE A 221 -5.93 9.79 -2.46
N GLY A 222 -5.18 8.70 -2.25
CA GLY A 222 -4.74 8.26 -0.93
C GLY A 222 -3.22 8.31 -0.79
N CYS A 223 -2.71 9.01 0.21
CA CYS A 223 -1.29 9.05 0.56
C CYS A 223 -1.06 8.34 1.89
N PHE A 224 -0.21 7.32 1.88
CA PHE A 224 0.06 6.49 3.05
C PHE A 224 1.55 6.49 3.37
N THR A 225 1.91 6.76 4.62
CA THR A 225 3.30 6.76 5.07
C THR A 225 3.42 6.39 6.54
N ALA A 226 4.59 5.90 6.95
CA ALA A 226 4.93 5.75 8.36
C ALA A 226 5.64 7.00 8.92
N THR A 227 6.00 7.96 8.08
CA THR A 227 6.78 9.15 8.47
C THR A 227 5.86 10.34 8.72
N ALA A 228 5.94 10.92 9.93
CA ALA A 228 5.19 12.12 10.31
C ALA A 228 6.06 13.38 10.46
N LYS A 229 7.22 13.43 9.83
CA LYS A 229 8.02 14.66 9.83
C LYS A 229 7.18 15.81 9.24
N PRO A 230 7.04 16.95 9.95
CA PRO A 230 6.19 18.07 9.50
C PRO A 230 6.51 18.55 8.09
N ASP A 231 7.80 18.66 7.75
CA ASP A 231 8.27 19.09 6.42
C ASP A 231 7.84 18.14 5.31
N VAL A 232 7.90 16.81 5.58
CA VAL A 232 7.45 15.78 4.63
C VAL A 232 5.95 15.90 4.38
N LEU A 233 5.16 16.06 5.44
CA LEU A 233 3.71 16.22 5.32
C LEU A 233 3.32 17.51 4.62
N ALA A 234 4.05 18.60 4.88
CA ALA A 234 3.86 19.88 4.20
C ALA A 234 4.13 19.76 2.69
N ASP A 235 5.22 19.10 2.31
CA ASP A 235 5.57 18.83 0.90
C ASP A 235 4.49 18.01 0.19
N ILE A 236 3.97 16.94 0.83
CA ILE A 236 2.91 16.12 0.25
C ILE A 236 1.65 16.96 -0.01
N ARG A 237 1.22 17.75 0.99
CA ARG A 237 0.03 18.62 0.85
C ARG A 237 0.22 19.63 -0.27
N ALA A 238 1.32 20.39 -0.26
CA ALA A 238 1.63 21.39 -1.27
C ALA A 238 1.68 20.76 -2.67
N HIS A 239 2.37 19.64 -2.82
CA HIS A 239 2.50 18.96 -4.11
C HIS A 239 1.14 18.60 -4.74
N PHE A 240 0.23 17.99 -3.98
CA PHE A 240 -1.07 17.60 -4.49
C PHE A 240 -2.04 18.76 -4.64
N GLN A 241 -1.93 19.78 -3.79
CA GLN A 241 -2.66 21.04 -3.97
C GLN A 241 -2.25 21.74 -5.27
N ASP A 242 -0.95 21.82 -5.54
CA ASP A 242 -0.42 22.50 -6.73
C ASP A 242 -0.67 21.71 -8.02
N THR A 243 -0.58 20.36 -7.95
CA THR A 243 -0.65 19.50 -9.14
C THR A 243 -2.09 19.11 -9.50
N LEU A 244 -2.95 18.86 -8.51
CA LEU A 244 -4.30 18.33 -8.68
C LEU A 244 -5.40 19.18 -8.06
N GLY A 245 -5.08 20.26 -7.34
CA GLY A 245 -6.06 21.14 -6.70
C GLY A 245 -6.82 20.48 -5.54
N ILE A 246 -6.26 19.46 -4.89
CA ILE A 246 -6.94 18.71 -3.83
C ILE A 246 -6.42 19.02 -2.44
N THR A 247 -7.29 18.81 -1.46
CA THR A 247 -6.96 18.77 -0.04
C THR A 247 -7.24 17.40 0.53
N PHE A 248 -6.55 17.03 1.63
CA PHE A 248 -6.68 15.74 2.26
C PHE A 248 -7.47 15.80 3.56
N LYS A 249 -8.24 14.74 3.82
CA LYS A 249 -8.65 14.37 5.16
C LYS A 249 -7.51 13.60 5.81
N GLU A 250 -7.04 14.09 6.95
CA GLU A 250 -5.82 13.61 7.58
C GLU A 250 -6.09 12.69 8.75
N PHE A 251 -5.33 11.61 8.80
CA PHE A 251 -5.35 10.62 9.86
C PHE A 251 -3.92 10.41 10.35
N ILE A 252 -3.54 11.12 11.40
CA ILE A 252 -2.19 11.06 11.97
C ILE A 252 -2.23 10.19 13.23
N GLY A 253 -1.63 9.02 13.14
CA GLY A 253 -1.50 8.08 14.24
C GLY A 253 -0.36 8.44 15.20
N SER A 254 -0.38 7.85 16.38
CA SER A 254 0.76 7.89 17.28
C SER A 254 1.94 7.12 16.70
N HIS A 255 3.16 7.66 16.87
CA HIS A 255 4.40 6.97 16.48
C HIS A 255 4.96 6.14 17.63
N GLU A 256 4.37 6.24 18.81
CA GLU A 256 4.81 5.43 19.96
C GLU A 256 4.55 3.95 19.69
N ARG A 257 5.65 3.21 19.72
CA ARG A 257 5.65 1.76 19.63
C ARG A 257 5.83 1.20 21.03
N VAL A 258 4.75 1.12 21.79
CA VAL A 258 4.76 0.62 23.19
C VAL A 258 5.30 -0.81 23.33
N ASN A 259 5.35 -1.54 22.24
CA ASN A 259 5.89 -2.90 22.16
C ASN A 259 7.39 -2.94 21.80
N LEU A 260 8.05 -1.79 21.58
CA LEU A 260 9.49 -1.72 21.32
C LEU A 260 10.22 -1.14 22.52
N ARG A 261 11.27 -1.84 22.93
CA ARG A 261 12.23 -1.36 23.92
C ARG A 261 13.51 -0.97 23.19
N PHE A 262 13.95 0.28 23.39
CA PHE A 262 15.22 0.77 22.86
C PHE A 262 16.27 0.74 23.96
N GLU A 263 17.43 0.17 23.66
CA GLU A 263 18.55 0.09 24.57
C GLU A 263 19.84 0.48 23.85
N VAL A 264 20.67 1.30 24.48
CA VAL A 264 22.00 1.66 24.00
C VAL A 264 23.03 0.97 24.87
N VAL A 265 23.81 0.07 24.28
CA VAL A 265 24.85 -0.68 24.96
C VAL A 265 26.21 -0.13 24.57
N PRO A 266 26.89 0.64 25.42
CA PRO A 266 28.23 1.12 25.11
C PRO A 266 29.22 -0.05 25.10
N CYS A 267 30.04 -0.13 24.03
CA CYS A 267 31.11 -1.11 23.94
C CYS A 267 32.22 -0.62 22.99
N GLN A 268 33.44 -1.15 23.16
CA GLN A 268 34.54 -0.87 22.25
C GLN A 268 34.34 -1.61 20.93
N LYS A 269 34.98 -1.07 19.86
CA LYS A 269 34.85 -1.68 18.50
C LYS A 269 35.32 -3.15 18.47
N SER A 270 36.36 -3.49 19.25
CA SER A 270 36.91 -4.85 19.39
C SER A 270 35.94 -5.83 20.07
N GLU A 271 35.05 -5.33 20.92
CA GLU A 271 34.16 -6.13 21.76
C GLU A 271 32.80 -6.37 21.11
N LYS A 272 32.49 -5.66 20.01
CA LYS A 272 31.15 -5.70 19.37
C LYS A 272 30.66 -7.11 19.05
N ARG A 273 31.53 -7.99 18.55
CA ARG A 273 31.15 -9.37 18.18
C ARG A 273 30.74 -10.18 19.42
N GLN A 274 31.55 -10.11 20.51
CA GLN A 274 31.26 -10.81 21.75
C GLN A 274 30.00 -10.24 22.42
N ARG A 275 29.87 -8.91 22.40
CA ARG A 275 28.67 -8.25 22.96
C ARG A 275 27.40 -8.60 22.19
N THR A 276 27.46 -8.71 20.83
CA THR A 276 26.35 -9.19 20.02
C THR A 276 25.96 -10.62 20.39
N GLN A 277 26.94 -11.52 20.54
CA GLN A 277 26.68 -12.90 20.99
C GLN A 277 25.98 -12.90 22.36
N GLN A 278 26.48 -12.17 23.33
CA GLN A 278 25.88 -12.09 24.66
C GLN A 278 24.44 -11.58 24.62
N LEU A 279 24.15 -10.52 23.85
CA LEU A 279 22.79 -10.01 23.68
C LEU A 279 21.84 -11.05 23.04
N LEU A 280 22.34 -11.87 22.11
CA LEU A 280 21.56 -12.97 21.54
C LEU A 280 21.29 -14.06 22.59
N GLU A 281 22.30 -14.42 23.39
CA GLU A 281 22.16 -15.38 24.48
C GLU A 281 21.16 -14.90 25.55
N ASP A 282 21.26 -13.64 25.95
CA ASP A 282 20.39 -13.04 26.98
C ASP A 282 18.92 -12.95 26.53
N ASN A 283 18.65 -12.84 25.22
CA ASN A 283 17.31 -12.57 24.72
C ASN A 283 16.65 -13.71 23.92
N LEU A 284 17.43 -14.66 23.35
CA LEU A 284 16.88 -15.69 22.46
C LEU A 284 17.02 -17.12 22.99
N VAL A 285 17.92 -17.41 23.93
CA VAL A 285 18.10 -18.80 24.43
C VAL A 285 16.87 -19.31 25.18
N THR A 286 16.13 -18.40 25.83
CA THR A 286 14.96 -18.74 26.65
C THR A 286 13.62 -18.36 26.01
N GLN A 287 13.64 -17.72 24.84
CA GLN A 287 12.43 -17.22 24.16
C GLN A 287 12.41 -17.67 22.69
N GLU A 288 11.24 -18.05 22.21
CA GLU A 288 11.03 -18.25 20.79
C GLU A 288 11.11 -16.91 20.06
N GLY A 289 11.94 -16.83 19.01
CA GLY A 289 12.10 -15.60 18.25
C GLY A 289 13.29 -15.63 17.31
N GLY A 290 13.56 -14.49 16.70
CA GLY A 290 14.69 -14.27 15.81
C GLY A 290 15.30 -12.87 16.00
N ALA A 291 16.54 -12.71 15.57
CA ALA A 291 17.24 -11.43 15.61
C ALA A 291 17.72 -11.03 14.22
N VAL A 292 17.70 -9.73 13.95
CA VAL A 292 18.33 -9.11 12.79
C VAL A 292 19.43 -8.18 13.28
N VAL A 293 20.68 -8.45 12.87
CA VAL A 293 21.83 -7.64 13.24
C VAL A 293 22.30 -6.81 12.05
N PHE A 294 22.11 -5.50 12.12
CA PHE A 294 22.60 -4.57 11.11
C PHE A 294 24.07 -4.22 11.32
N VAL A 295 24.87 -4.30 10.26
CA VAL A 295 26.29 -3.96 10.25
C VAL A 295 26.63 -2.95 9.16
N SER A 296 27.75 -2.24 9.32
CA SER A 296 28.11 -1.13 8.45
C SER A 296 28.74 -1.54 7.09
N SER A 297 29.04 -2.82 6.88
CA SER A 297 29.68 -3.27 5.63
C SER A 297 29.29 -4.72 5.27
N ARG A 298 29.38 -5.04 3.96
CA ARG A 298 29.13 -6.40 3.43
C ARG A 298 30.05 -7.42 4.10
N LYS A 299 31.36 -7.13 4.10
CA LYS A 299 32.38 -7.98 4.77
C LYS A 299 32.08 -8.17 6.26
N GLY A 300 31.62 -7.11 6.95
CA GLY A 300 31.21 -7.21 8.35
C GLY A 300 30.00 -8.14 8.58
N ALA A 301 29.08 -8.22 7.62
CA ALA A 301 27.96 -9.15 7.68
C ALA A 301 28.41 -10.60 7.55
N GLU A 302 29.31 -10.87 6.58
CA GLU A 302 29.90 -12.20 6.38
C GLU A 302 30.68 -12.64 7.60
N GLU A 303 31.63 -11.83 8.07
CA GLU A 303 32.48 -12.12 9.23
C GLU A 303 31.69 -12.31 10.52
N LEU A 304 30.62 -11.53 10.75
CA LEU A 304 29.78 -11.70 11.93
C LEU A 304 28.95 -12.99 11.83
N SER A 305 28.44 -13.31 10.65
CA SER A 305 27.71 -14.55 10.43
C SER A 305 28.60 -15.78 10.69
N GLU A 306 29.82 -15.80 10.13
CA GLU A 306 30.80 -16.88 10.38
C GLU A 306 31.10 -17.02 11.88
N PHE A 307 31.33 -15.91 12.57
CA PHE A 307 31.58 -15.91 14.02
C PHE A 307 30.39 -16.52 14.79
N LEU A 308 29.15 -16.11 14.48
CA LEU A 308 27.96 -16.61 15.17
C LEU A 308 27.68 -18.09 14.85
N VAL A 309 27.87 -18.51 13.60
CA VAL A 309 27.76 -19.94 13.22
C VAL A 309 28.80 -20.76 13.95
N GLY A 310 30.04 -20.29 14.09
CA GLY A 310 31.08 -20.94 14.89
C GLY A 310 30.77 -21.03 16.40
N LYS A 311 29.78 -20.25 16.87
CA LYS A 311 29.23 -20.28 18.24
C LYS A 311 27.95 -21.11 18.37
N GLY A 312 27.51 -21.77 17.28
CA GLY A 312 26.33 -22.64 17.28
C GLY A 312 25.01 -21.95 16.94
N TRP A 313 25.02 -20.67 16.52
CA TRP A 313 23.82 -19.97 16.11
C TRP A 313 23.43 -20.33 14.67
N ALA A 314 22.14 -20.56 14.41
CA ALA A 314 21.58 -20.67 13.07
C ALA A 314 21.49 -19.27 12.46
N CYS A 315 22.55 -18.82 11.77
CA CYS A 315 22.70 -17.46 11.26
C CYS A 315 23.00 -17.48 9.75
N LYS A 316 22.43 -16.49 9.02
CA LYS A 316 22.78 -16.23 7.62
C LYS A 316 23.01 -14.71 7.45
N TYR A 317 23.92 -14.35 6.56
CA TYR A 317 24.10 -12.95 6.19
C TYR A 317 23.28 -12.61 4.94
N PHE A 318 22.92 -11.33 4.84
CA PHE A 318 22.23 -10.77 3.67
C PHE A 318 22.83 -9.40 3.33
N HIS A 319 23.15 -9.18 2.04
CA HIS A 319 23.60 -7.89 1.53
C HIS A 319 23.42 -7.81 -0.01
N ALA A 320 23.47 -6.60 -0.56
CA ALA A 320 23.25 -6.33 -1.98
C ALA A 320 24.31 -6.93 -2.96
N GLY A 321 25.32 -7.65 -2.48
CA GLY A 321 26.29 -8.37 -3.30
C GLY A 321 25.97 -9.85 -3.48
N LEU A 322 24.89 -10.34 -2.88
CA LEU A 322 24.41 -11.72 -3.10
C LEU A 322 23.66 -11.80 -4.42
N PRO A 323 23.70 -12.96 -5.11
CA PRO A 323 22.86 -13.18 -6.27
C PRO A 323 21.38 -13.10 -5.86
N PRO A 324 20.50 -12.66 -6.79
CA PRO A 324 19.06 -12.53 -6.54
C PRO A 324 18.38 -13.86 -6.26
#